data_34b2d96f77a45759349af5138da61562
#
_entry.id   34b2d96f77a45759349af5138da61562
#
_cell.length_a   1.000
_cell.length_b   1.000
_cell.length_c   1.000
_cell.angle_alpha   90.00
_cell.angle_beta   90.00
_cell.angle_gamma   90.00
#
_symmetry.space_group_name_H-M   'P 1'
#
loop_
_entity.id
_entity.type
_entity.pdbx_description
1 polymer ?
#
loop_
_entity_poly.entity_id
_entity_poly.type
_entity_poly.pdbx_seq_one_letter_code
_entity_poly.pdbx_strand_id
1 'polypeptide(L)'
;YNKIIALKPDILITDIKMPQMDGIELLKTIKKDKIHIQSIILSCFDEFDMVREAMKYGAKDYILKLSIEPQKILDVLDEIKQNMAIEEPQSEQIVLDDSDIKYLFIRKLINHGFTSEEQVNNVIHNIRFLASLHHYKLTMFCITKNDMTQLDSDDNKLLYNLLDQICQRFTGHELILIEANRYLLVQNDENNEFLFRQISASISQFANGTVFFGQSFFFDSYTDFNIAQQQALSALKTCMFYQQDSILSYEQILDNSVLQISRENEKTLHIALASRDADKSINEITSLLRVVINAKYPLEQIQSYLDELLSIYISVSREKNFSVKHLFQNYLDKINDISLFHGFSDCINTFVDF
;
A
#
# COMPACT_ATOMS: atom_id res chain seq x y z
N TYR A 1 -34.87 7.98 -11.87
CA TYR A 1 -34.98 8.71 -13.15
C TYR A 1 -36.03 9.83 -13.06
N ASN A 2 -37.28 9.55 -12.66
CA ASN A 2 -38.37 10.55 -12.59
C ASN A 2 -38.02 11.78 -11.74
N LYS A 3 -37.27 11.62 -10.67
CA LYS A 3 -36.80 12.74 -9.85
C LYS A 3 -35.79 13.64 -10.59
N ILE A 4 -34.95 13.07 -11.44
CA ILE A 4 -33.99 13.83 -12.26
C ILE A 4 -34.75 14.75 -13.23
N ILE A 5 -35.80 14.22 -13.89
CA ILE A 5 -36.63 14.99 -14.81
C ILE A 5 -37.40 16.12 -14.07
N ALA A 6 -37.91 15.80 -12.88
CA ALA A 6 -38.72 16.77 -12.11
C ALA A 6 -37.89 17.88 -11.46
N LEU A 7 -36.70 17.54 -10.91
CA LEU A 7 -35.90 18.47 -10.11
C LEU A 7 -34.78 19.14 -10.92
N LYS A 8 -34.40 18.56 -12.07
CA LYS A 8 -33.28 19.01 -12.93
C LYS A 8 -32.01 19.34 -12.13
N PRO A 9 -31.50 18.40 -11.34
CA PRO A 9 -30.31 18.65 -10.55
C PRO A 9 -29.09 18.82 -11.44
N ASP A 10 -28.12 19.61 -11.00
CA ASP A 10 -26.83 19.78 -11.69
C ASP A 10 -25.92 18.60 -11.45
N ILE A 11 -26.00 17.97 -10.28
CA ILE A 11 -25.16 16.85 -9.87
C ILE A 11 -26.02 15.65 -9.44
N LEU A 12 -25.67 14.47 -9.92
CA LEU A 12 -26.26 13.20 -9.53
C LEU A 12 -25.19 12.35 -8.83
N ILE A 13 -25.47 11.93 -7.60
CA ILE A 13 -24.69 10.92 -6.92
C ILE A 13 -25.55 9.68 -6.79
N THR A 14 -25.12 8.56 -7.34
CA THR A 14 -25.91 7.32 -7.39
C THR A 14 -25.09 6.08 -7.09
N ASP A 15 -25.76 5.04 -6.57
CA ASP A 15 -25.17 3.70 -6.45
C ASP A 15 -25.27 2.97 -7.80
N ILE A 16 -24.43 1.95 -8.01
CA ILE A 16 -24.55 1.03 -9.14
C ILE A 16 -25.70 0.07 -8.89
N LYS A 17 -25.71 -0.66 -7.76
CA LYS A 17 -26.75 -1.67 -7.52
C LYS A 17 -27.96 -1.06 -6.84
N MET A 18 -28.98 -0.78 -7.65
CA MET A 18 -30.27 -0.28 -7.17
C MET A 18 -31.43 -1.17 -7.67
N PRO A 19 -32.52 -1.28 -6.89
CA PRO A 19 -33.73 -1.99 -7.35
C PRO A 19 -34.35 -1.31 -8.58
N GLN A 20 -34.92 -2.11 -9.49
CA GLN A 20 -35.66 -1.69 -10.70
C GLN A 20 -34.76 -1.14 -11.83
N MET A 21 -33.85 -0.24 -11.58
CA MET A 21 -32.92 0.35 -12.53
C MET A 21 -31.57 0.52 -11.86
N ASP A 22 -30.55 -0.13 -12.36
CA ASP A 22 -29.20 0.03 -11.83
C ASP A 22 -28.57 1.38 -12.26
N GLY A 23 -27.46 1.74 -11.62
CA GLY A 23 -26.78 3.01 -11.88
C GLY A 23 -26.26 3.13 -13.31
N ILE A 24 -25.83 2.02 -13.93
CA ILE A 24 -25.36 1.97 -15.32
C ILE A 24 -26.54 2.19 -16.30
N GLU A 25 -27.67 1.52 -16.06
CA GLU A 25 -28.89 1.73 -16.85
C GLU A 25 -29.41 3.15 -16.73
N LEU A 26 -29.30 3.75 -15.52
CA LEU A 26 -29.64 5.14 -15.28
C LEU A 26 -28.75 6.08 -16.10
N LEU A 27 -27.44 5.88 -16.12
CA LEU A 27 -26.50 6.66 -16.93
C LEU A 27 -26.77 6.50 -18.44
N LYS A 28 -27.04 5.28 -18.90
CA LYS A 28 -27.43 5.02 -20.29
C LYS A 28 -28.65 5.80 -20.70
N THR A 29 -29.66 5.84 -19.81
CA THR A 29 -30.90 6.56 -20.05
C THR A 29 -30.69 8.07 -20.07
N ILE A 30 -29.93 8.60 -19.11
CA ILE A 30 -29.55 10.03 -19.04
C ILE A 30 -28.85 10.46 -20.33
N LYS A 31 -27.86 9.67 -20.79
CA LYS A 31 -27.12 9.94 -22.01
C LYS A 31 -28.01 9.88 -23.26
N LYS A 32 -28.90 8.86 -23.35
CA LYS A 32 -29.85 8.71 -24.45
C LYS A 32 -30.80 9.91 -24.55
N ASP A 33 -31.30 10.37 -23.41
CA ASP A 33 -32.27 11.46 -23.34
C ASP A 33 -31.59 12.85 -23.34
N LYS A 34 -30.26 12.88 -23.52
CA LYS A 34 -29.45 14.12 -23.58
C LYS A 34 -29.64 15.04 -22.38
N ILE A 35 -29.80 14.47 -21.19
CA ILE A 35 -29.93 15.23 -19.96
C ILE A 35 -28.54 15.67 -19.52
N HIS A 36 -28.35 16.98 -19.39
CA HIS A 36 -27.09 17.54 -18.88
C HIS A 36 -27.07 17.47 -17.36
N ILE A 37 -26.28 16.57 -16.81
CA ILE A 37 -26.12 16.34 -15.40
C ILE A 37 -24.74 15.73 -15.13
N GLN A 38 -24.01 16.24 -14.16
CA GLN A 38 -22.73 15.65 -13.73
C GLN A 38 -23.01 14.47 -12.81
N SER A 39 -22.54 13.30 -13.18
CA SER A 39 -22.89 12.07 -12.46
C SER A 39 -21.66 11.46 -11.76
N ILE A 40 -21.79 11.18 -10.46
CA ILE A 40 -20.80 10.49 -9.63
C ILE A 40 -21.38 9.14 -9.23
N ILE A 41 -20.63 8.07 -9.41
CA ILE A 41 -21.01 6.74 -8.95
C ILE A 41 -20.39 6.46 -7.59
N LEU A 42 -21.22 6.06 -6.62
CA LEU A 42 -20.78 5.50 -5.35
C LEU A 42 -21.04 4.00 -5.34
N SER A 43 -20.03 3.16 -5.17
CA SER A 43 -20.23 1.71 -5.18
C SER A 43 -19.43 0.99 -4.08
N CYS A 44 -19.98 -0.13 -3.60
CA CYS A 44 -19.25 -1.08 -2.78
C CYS A 44 -18.41 -2.06 -3.62
N PHE A 45 -18.54 -2.02 -4.94
CA PHE A 45 -17.93 -2.93 -5.88
C PHE A 45 -16.88 -2.21 -6.71
N ASP A 46 -15.72 -2.84 -6.86
CA ASP A 46 -14.60 -2.40 -7.67
C ASP A 46 -14.48 -3.20 -8.98
N GLU A 47 -15.62 -3.69 -9.49
CA GLU A 47 -15.64 -4.44 -10.74
C GLU A 47 -15.25 -3.53 -11.92
N PHE A 48 -14.10 -3.83 -12.51
CA PHE A 48 -13.49 -3.06 -13.60
C PHE A 48 -14.47 -2.80 -14.76
N ASP A 49 -15.27 -3.80 -15.12
CA ASP A 49 -16.24 -3.66 -16.20
C ASP A 49 -17.33 -2.66 -15.87
N MET A 50 -17.76 -2.58 -14.60
CA MET A 50 -18.76 -1.60 -14.15
C MET A 50 -18.19 -0.17 -14.12
N VAL A 51 -16.96 -0.01 -13.65
CA VAL A 51 -16.28 1.30 -13.69
C VAL A 51 -16.15 1.80 -15.10
N ARG A 52 -15.64 0.94 -16.01
CA ARG A 52 -15.49 1.26 -17.43
C ARG A 52 -16.81 1.60 -18.08
N GLU A 53 -17.86 0.86 -17.77
CA GLU A 53 -19.18 1.10 -18.32
C GLU A 53 -19.79 2.40 -17.81
N ALA A 54 -19.64 2.71 -16.52
CA ALA A 54 -20.06 3.98 -15.93
C ALA A 54 -19.41 5.18 -16.62
N MET A 55 -18.08 5.13 -16.78
CA MET A 55 -17.33 6.18 -17.47
C MET A 55 -17.72 6.32 -18.95
N LYS A 56 -17.91 5.21 -19.65
CA LYS A 56 -18.40 5.21 -21.05
C LYS A 56 -19.74 5.91 -21.22
N TYR A 57 -20.60 5.84 -20.20
CA TYR A 57 -21.91 6.47 -20.22
C TYR A 57 -21.93 7.87 -19.55
N GLY A 58 -20.75 8.42 -19.22
CA GLY A 58 -20.60 9.83 -18.82
C GLY A 58 -20.62 10.06 -17.31
N ALA A 59 -20.29 9.04 -16.51
CA ALA A 59 -19.98 9.33 -15.11
C ALA A 59 -18.73 10.20 -15.03
N LYS A 60 -18.77 11.25 -14.20
CA LYS A 60 -17.64 12.14 -13.97
C LYS A 60 -16.61 11.49 -13.05
N ASP A 61 -17.06 10.70 -12.08
CA ASP A 61 -16.18 9.96 -11.17
C ASP A 61 -16.85 8.70 -10.63
N TYR A 62 -16.02 7.78 -10.15
CA TYR A 62 -16.41 6.52 -9.53
C TYR A 62 -15.71 6.36 -8.18
N ILE A 63 -16.48 6.44 -7.09
CA ILE A 63 -15.96 6.44 -5.73
C ILE A 63 -16.37 5.13 -5.03
N LEU A 64 -15.40 4.44 -4.46
CA LEU A 64 -15.64 3.24 -3.66
C LEU A 64 -16.10 3.61 -2.25
N LYS A 65 -17.25 3.09 -1.82
CA LYS A 65 -17.82 3.35 -0.48
C LYS A 65 -16.93 2.90 0.66
N LEU A 66 -16.12 1.86 0.45
CA LEU A 66 -15.21 1.32 1.47
C LEU A 66 -13.98 2.22 1.73
N SER A 67 -13.65 3.09 0.80
CA SER A 67 -12.51 4.02 0.88
C SER A 67 -12.94 5.49 0.78
N ILE A 68 -14.20 5.79 1.14
CA ILE A 68 -14.70 7.17 1.11
C ILE A 68 -14.07 7.98 2.26
N GLU A 69 -13.21 8.91 1.88
CA GLU A 69 -12.85 10.04 2.74
C GLU A 69 -13.75 11.23 2.40
N PRO A 70 -14.33 11.90 3.42
CA PRO A 70 -15.19 13.07 3.18
C PRO A 70 -14.53 14.15 2.32
N GLN A 71 -13.21 14.33 2.47
CA GLN A 71 -12.44 15.30 1.71
C GLN A 71 -12.44 14.96 0.22
N LYS A 72 -12.29 13.70 -0.15
CA LYS A 72 -12.29 13.26 -1.56
C LYS A 72 -13.61 13.59 -2.28
N ILE A 73 -14.74 13.46 -1.58
CA ILE A 73 -16.04 13.85 -2.14
C ILE A 73 -16.09 15.37 -2.36
N LEU A 74 -15.60 16.15 -1.39
CA LEU A 74 -15.57 17.60 -1.50
C LEU A 74 -14.68 18.04 -2.67
N ASP A 75 -13.51 17.43 -2.84
CA ASP A 75 -12.58 17.74 -3.92
C ASP A 75 -13.22 17.49 -5.30
N VAL A 76 -13.92 16.36 -5.47
CA VAL A 76 -14.65 16.05 -6.71
C VAL A 76 -15.80 17.03 -6.95
N LEU A 77 -16.54 17.40 -5.91
CA LEU A 77 -17.64 18.38 -6.03
C LEU A 77 -17.11 19.79 -6.35
N ASP A 78 -15.98 20.20 -5.78
CA ASP A 78 -15.34 21.48 -6.08
C ASP A 78 -14.80 21.50 -7.52
N GLU A 79 -14.22 20.41 -8.01
CA GLU A 79 -13.81 20.26 -9.41
C GLU A 79 -15.02 20.38 -10.36
N ILE A 80 -16.12 19.68 -10.06
CA ILE A 80 -17.35 19.80 -10.85
C ILE A 80 -17.85 21.26 -10.85
N LYS A 81 -17.88 21.92 -9.69
CA LYS A 81 -18.33 23.30 -9.55
C LYS A 81 -17.47 24.29 -10.35
N GLN A 82 -16.14 24.13 -10.34
CA GLN A 82 -15.23 24.94 -11.14
C GLN A 82 -15.48 24.74 -12.64
N ASN A 83 -15.70 23.51 -13.08
CA ASN A 83 -15.97 23.18 -14.49
C ASN A 83 -17.35 23.69 -14.96
N MET A 84 -18.34 23.76 -14.08
CA MET A 84 -19.66 24.33 -14.39
C MET A 84 -19.65 25.84 -14.53
N ALA A 85 -18.68 26.55 -13.94
CA ALA A 85 -18.52 28.00 -14.03
C ALA A 85 -17.84 28.49 -15.33
N ILE A 86 -17.25 27.55 -16.11
CA ILE A 86 -16.57 27.80 -17.38
C ILE A 86 -17.39 27.14 -18.50
N GLU A 87 -18.13 27.94 -19.21
CA GLU A 87 -19.12 27.66 -20.24
C GLU A 87 -18.80 26.61 -21.31
N GLU A 88 -19.91 26.02 -21.76
CA GLU A 88 -20.30 25.39 -23.03
C GLU A 88 -19.80 23.99 -23.38
N PRO A 89 -20.68 23.16 -23.98
CA PRO A 89 -20.51 21.71 -24.05
C PRO A 89 -19.62 21.31 -25.20
N GLN A 90 -18.35 21.22 -24.97
CA GLN A 90 -17.53 20.29 -25.73
C GLN A 90 -17.43 18.99 -24.94
N SER A 91 -17.90 17.92 -25.56
CA SER A 91 -17.80 16.55 -25.06
C SER A 91 -16.33 16.19 -24.85
N GLU A 92 -15.75 16.58 -23.72
CA GLU A 92 -14.53 15.97 -23.24
C GLU A 92 -14.90 14.58 -22.72
N GLN A 93 -14.59 13.59 -23.53
CA GLN A 93 -14.43 12.25 -23.03
C GLN A 93 -13.39 12.35 -21.91
N ILE A 94 -13.79 12.05 -20.67
CA ILE A 94 -12.82 11.76 -19.61
C ILE A 94 -12.16 10.48 -20.07
N VAL A 95 -10.98 10.64 -20.63
CA VAL A 95 -10.05 9.55 -20.86
C VAL A 95 -9.50 9.28 -19.48
N LEU A 96 -9.92 8.18 -18.83
CA LEU A 96 -9.17 7.63 -17.71
C LEU A 96 -7.72 7.59 -18.17
N ASP A 97 -6.83 8.19 -17.42
CA ASP A 97 -5.42 8.11 -17.68
C ASP A 97 -5.03 6.63 -17.69
N ASP A 98 -4.11 6.24 -18.57
CA ASP A 98 -3.62 4.85 -18.63
C ASP A 98 -3.16 4.36 -17.24
N SER A 99 -2.70 5.24 -16.38
CA SER A 99 -2.32 4.94 -15.01
C SER A 99 -3.50 4.49 -14.13
N ASP A 100 -4.66 5.13 -14.26
CA ASP A 100 -5.87 4.78 -13.48
C ASP A 100 -6.39 3.39 -13.91
N ILE A 101 -6.36 3.11 -15.21
CA ILE A 101 -6.79 1.84 -15.76
C ILE A 101 -5.85 0.72 -15.29
N LYS A 102 -4.55 0.94 -15.31
CA LYS A 102 -3.54 0.01 -14.81
C LYS A 102 -3.72 -0.24 -13.32
N TYR A 103 -3.94 0.80 -12.52
CA TYR A 103 -4.21 0.69 -11.11
C TYR A 103 -5.44 -0.18 -10.80
N LEU A 104 -6.56 0.05 -11.49
CA LEU A 104 -7.79 -0.74 -11.33
C LEU A 104 -7.58 -2.20 -11.73
N PHE A 105 -6.82 -2.45 -12.79
CA PHE A 105 -6.48 -3.80 -13.23
C PHE A 105 -5.66 -4.54 -12.17
N ILE A 106 -4.60 -3.91 -11.65
CA ILE A 106 -3.76 -4.48 -10.60
C ILE A 106 -4.55 -4.73 -9.33
N ARG A 107 -5.40 -3.79 -8.93
CA ARG A 107 -6.28 -3.96 -7.78
C ARG A 107 -7.22 -5.14 -7.93
N LYS A 108 -7.74 -5.36 -9.13
CA LYS A 108 -8.57 -6.53 -9.44
C LYS A 108 -7.77 -7.83 -9.39
N LEU A 109 -6.52 -7.84 -9.83
CA LEU A 109 -5.61 -8.99 -9.68
C LEU A 109 -5.34 -9.32 -8.21
N ILE A 110 -5.04 -8.32 -7.40
CA ILE A 110 -4.80 -8.48 -5.95
C ILE A 110 -6.01 -9.09 -5.25
N ASN A 111 -7.22 -8.68 -5.62
CA ASN A 111 -8.46 -9.12 -4.99
C ASN A 111 -9.06 -10.40 -5.60
N HIS A 112 -8.29 -11.14 -6.39
CA HIS A 112 -8.78 -12.35 -7.10
C HIS A 112 -10.06 -12.11 -7.94
N GLY A 113 -10.20 -10.91 -8.51
CA GLY A 113 -11.38 -10.49 -9.24
C GLY A 113 -11.51 -11.03 -10.66
N PHE A 114 -10.58 -11.88 -11.12
CA PHE A 114 -10.64 -12.58 -12.39
C PHE A 114 -10.94 -14.06 -12.17
N THR A 115 -11.77 -14.63 -13.05
CA THR A 115 -12.19 -16.04 -12.97
C THR A 115 -11.48 -16.93 -13.99
N SER A 116 -10.78 -16.34 -14.96
CA SER A 116 -10.02 -17.09 -15.97
C SER A 116 -8.84 -16.26 -16.49
N GLU A 117 -7.81 -16.98 -16.97
CA GLU A 117 -6.64 -16.37 -17.61
C GLU A 117 -7.02 -15.63 -18.91
N GLU A 118 -8.02 -16.09 -19.63
CA GLU A 118 -8.53 -15.42 -20.83
C GLU A 118 -9.05 -14.01 -20.53
N GLN A 119 -9.75 -13.83 -19.40
CA GLN A 119 -10.21 -12.50 -18.97
C GLN A 119 -9.03 -11.57 -18.67
N VAL A 120 -8.00 -12.08 -18.01
CA VAL A 120 -6.78 -11.32 -17.71
C VAL A 120 -6.07 -10.90 -18.99
N ASN A 121 -5.86 -11.85 -19.93
CA ASN A 121 -5.18 -11.59 -21.21
C ASN A 121 -5.94 -10.59 -22.07
N ASN A 122 -7.29 -10.66 -22.08
CA ASN A 122 -8.10 -9.68 -22.79
C ASN A 122 -7.95 -8.26 -22.24
N VAL A 123 -7.85 -8.11 -20.91
CA VAL A 123 -7.63 -6.79 -20.31
C VAL A 123 -6.20 -6.31 -20.62
N ILE A 124 -5.19 -7.14 -20.43
CA ILE A 124 -3.78 -6.82 -20.74
C ILE A 124 -3.63 -6.28 -22.15
N HIS A 125 -4.24 -6.97 -23.13
CA HIS A 125 -4.19 -6.56 -24.53
C HIS A 125 -4.84 -5.18 -24.76
N ASN A 126 -5.98 -4.94 -24.11
CA ASN A 126 -6.73 -3.69 -24.28
C ASN A 126 -6.06 -2.46 -23.63
N ILE A 127 -5.34 -2.65 -22.53
CA ILE A 127 -4.67 -1.55 -21.80
C ILE A 127 -3.19 -1.43 -22.14
N ARG A 128 -2.70 -2.20 -23.11
CA ARG A 128 -1.28 -2.26 -23.47
C ARG A 128 -0.37 -2.47 -22.26
N PHE A 129 -0.86 -3.21 -21.28
CA PHE A 129 -0.05 -3.71 -20.18
C PHE A 129 0.95 -4.72 -20.72
N LEU A 130 1.92 -5.15 -19.93
CA LEU A 130 2.93 -6.16 -20.33
C LEU A 130 2.34 -7.28 -21.18
N ALA A 131 3.05 -7.73 -22.19
CA ALA A 131 2.53 -8.59 -23.26
C ALA A 131 1.94 -9.94 -22.79
N SER A 132 2.36 -10.43 -21.64
CA SER A 132 1.82 -11.63 -20.96
C SER A 132 2.26 -11.62 -19.51
N LEU A 133 1.50 -12.28 -18.62
CA LEU A 133 1.89 -12.45 -17.22
C LEU A 133 2.59 -13.82 -17.02
N HIS A 134 3.75 -13.99 -17.63
CA HIS A 134 4.61 -15.16 -17.44
C HIS A 134 6.00 -14.74 -16.98
N HIS A 135 6.49 -15.36 -15.93
CA HIS A 135 7.80 -15.10 -15.33
C HIS A 135 7.99 -13.65 -14.88
N TYR A 136 7.08 -13.24 -13.97
CA TYR A 136 7.09 -11.90 -13.40
C TYR A 136 7.56 -11.90 -11.96
N LYS A 137 8.15 -10.78 -11.58
CA LYS A 137 8.45 -10.42 -10.19
C LYS A 137 7.77 -9.10 -9.87
N LEU A 138 7.25 -8.97 -8.67
CA LEU A 138 6.75 -7.70 -8.15
C LEU A 138 7.82 -7.06 -7.27
N THR A 139 8.04 -5.77 -7.49
CA THR A 139 8.83 -4.94 -6.60
C THR A 139 7.95 -3.84 -6.04
N MET A 140 7.68 -3.86 -4.75
CA MET A 140 7.08 -2.72 -4.06
C MET A 140 8.18 -1.80 -3.56
N PHE A 141 7.98 -0.50 -3.67
CA PHE A 141 8.90 0.46 -3.08
C PHE A 141 8.17 1.64 -2.46
N CYS A 142 8.81 2.21 -1.46
CA CYS A 142 8.32 3.34 -0.71
C CYS A 142 9.37 4.44 -0.68
N ILE A 143 8.91 5.69 -0.79
CA ILE A 143 9.75 6.88 -0.72
C ILE A 143 9.55 7.53 0.63
N THR A 144 10.65 7.74 1.35
CA THR A 144 10.66 8.47 2.62
C THR A 144 11.48 9.74 2.47
N LYS A 145 10.90 10.89 2.80
CA LYS A 145 11.66 12.16 2.84
C LYS A 145 12.58 12.17 4.07
N ASN A 146 13.78 12.70 3.89
CA ASN A 146 14.76 12.77 4.96
C ASN A 146 14.36 13.74 6.10
N ASP A 147 13.47 14.69 5.82
CA ASP A 147 12.92 15.66 6.78
C ASP A 147 11.60 15.19 7.44
N MET A 148 11.21 13.93 7.26
CA MET A 148 9.97 13.32 7.78
C MET A 148 8.67 14.01 7.32
N THR A 149 8.72 14.91 6.35
CA THR A 149 7.50 15.50 5.78
C THR A 149 6.83 14.51 4.83
N GLN A 150 5.50 14.52 4.79
CA GLN A 150 4.78 13.74 3.80
C GLN A 150 4.86 14.43 2.44
N LEU A 151 4.83 13.62 1.37
CA LEU A 151 4.66 14.13 0.01
C LEU A 151 3.21 14.62 -0.14
N ASP A 152 3.01 15.82 -0.63
CA ASP A 152 1.67 16.28 -0.98
C ASP A 152 1.16 15.64 -2.28
N SER A 153 -0.09 15.93 -2.67
CA SER A 153 -0.71 15.34 -3.86
C SER A 153 -0.01 15.72 -5.16
N ASP A 154 0.47 16.96 -5.25
CA ASP A 154 1.13 17.48 -6.44
C ASP A 154 2.55 16.94 -6.56
N ASP A 155 3.28 16.86 -5.45
CA ASP A 155 4.58 16.19 -5.35
C ASP A 155 4.47 14.72 -5.80
N ASN A 156 3.44 13.99 -5.34
CA ASN A 156 3.22 12.60 -5.73
C ASN A 156 2.98 12.43 -7.23
N LYS A 157 2.21 13.32 -7.84
CA LYS A 157 1.92 13.26 -9.28
C LYS A 157 3.17 13.57 -10.12
N LEU A 158 3.94 14.57 -9.72
CA LEU A 158 5.21 14.89 -10.38
C LEU A 158 6.22 13.76 -10.26
N LEU A 159 6.33 13.18 -9.07
CA LEU A 159 7.19 12.02 -8.80
C LEU A 159 6.77 10.80 -9.62
N TYR A 160 5.47 10.49 -9.67
CA TYR A 160 4.98 9.40 -10.50
C TYR A 160 5.37 9.58 -11.96
N ASN A 161 5.15 10.75 -12.54
CA ASN A 161 5.52 11.04 -13.94
C ASN A 161 7.02 10.89 -14.18
N LEU A 162 7.86 11.35 -13.25
CA LEU A 162 9.32 11.18 -13.33
C LEU A 162 9.72 9.71 -13.30
N LEU A 163 9.15 8.94 -12.36
CA LEU A 163 9.44 7.52 -12.20
C LEU A 163 8.93 6.70 -13.40
N ASP A 164 7.77 7.04 -13.92
CA ASP A 164 7.20 6.38 -15.10
C ASP A 164 8.09 6.61 -16.33
N GLN A 165 8.58 7.84 -16.54
CA GLN A 165 9.54 8.14 -17.59
C GLN A 165 10.86 7.37 -17.45
N ILE A 166 11.33 7.13 -16.23
CA ILE A 166 12.51 6.30 -15.98
C ILE A 166 12.19 4.85 -16.35
N CYS A 167 11.07 4.30 -15.87
CA CYS A 167 10.66 2.92 -16.13
C CYS A 167 10.42 2.63 -17.61
N GLN A 168 9.84 3.57 -18.37
CA GLN A 168 9.60 3.44 -19.81
C GLN A 168 10.87 3.28 -20.65
N ARG A 169 12.05 3.63 -20.12
CA ARG A 169 13.34 3.37 -20.80
C ARG A 169 13.77 1.91 -20.72
N PHE A 170 13.12 1.14 -19.88
CA PHE A 170 13.40 -0.28 -19.68
C PHE A 170 12.21 -1.10 -20.21
N THR A 171 12.48 -2.06 -21.08
CA THR A 171 11.43 -2.95 -21.60
C THR A 171 11.00 -3.94 -20.53
N GLY A 172 9.70 -4.29 -20.52
CA GLY A 172 9.18 -5.30 -19.60
C GLY A 172 8.93 -4.81 -18.17
N HIS A 173 8.74 -3.51 -17.99
CA HIS A 173 8.44 -2.89 -16.71
C HIS A 173 7.15 -2.08 -16.77
N GLU A 174 6.31 -2.22 -15.74
CA GLU A 174 5.12 -1.40 -15.56
C GLU A 174 5.09 -0.83 -14.16
N LEU A 175 4.98 0.48 -14.06
CA LEU A 175 4.91 1.21 -12.81
C LEU A 175 3.46 1.55 -12.46
N ILE A 176 3.07 1.29 -11.22
CA ILE A 176 1.73 1.59 -10.70
C ILE A 176 1.88 2.32 -9.36
N LEU A 177 1.17 3.43 -9.19
CA LEU A 177 1.01 4.09 -7.91
C LEU A 177 -0.09 3.38 -7.12
N ILE A 178 0.24 2.78 -5.98
CA ILE A 178 -0.73 2.07 -5.13
C ILE A 178 -1.36 3.00 -4.10
N GLU A 179 -0.52 3.77 -3.43
CA GLU A 179 -0.91 4.74 -2.40
C GLU A 179 0.09 5.89 -2.43
N ALA A 180 -0.21 6.96 -1.72
CA ALA A 180 0.78 8.02 -1.53
C ALA A 180 2.12 7.43 -1.05
N ASN A 181 3.22 7.76 -1.74
CA ASN A 181 4.58 7.28 -1.47
C ASN A 181 4.85 5.79 -1.72
N ARG A 182 3.86 4.99 -2.15
CA ARG A 182 4.02 3.55 -2.36
C ARG A 182 3.73 3.17 -3.80
N TYR A 183 4.69 2.54 -4.43
CA TYR A 183 4.67 2.17 -5.82
C TYR A 183 4.83 0.67 -5.98
N LEU A 184 4.23 0.13 -7.02
CA LEU A 184 4.41 -1.25 -7.46
C LEU A 184 5.02 -1.25 -8.86
N LEU A 185 6.11 -1.96 -9.00
CA LEU A 185 6.74 -2.24 -10.29
C LEU A 185 6.50 -3.71 -10.62
N VAL A 186 5.83 -3.96 -11.74
CA VAL A 186 5.69 -5.31 -12.34
C VAL A 186 6.80 -5.47 -13.35
N GLN A 187 7.62 -6.50 -13.23
CA GLN A 187 8.82 -6.65 -14.04
C GLN A 187 9.05 -8.11 -14.43
N ASN A 188 9.59 -8.34 -15.62
CA ASN A 188 9.95 -9.67 -16.13
C ASN A 188 11.47 -9.86 -16.34
N ASP A 189 12.29 -8.95 -15.85
CA ASP A 189 13.75 -9.02 -15.95
C ASP A 189 14.37 -9.36 -14.59
N GLU A 190 15.39 -10.22 -14.59
CA GLU A 190 16.13 -10.58 -13.38
C GLU A 190 17.11 -9.49 -12.93
N ASN A 191 17.63 -8.68 -13.86
CA ASN A 191 18.70 -7.74 -13.57
C ASN A 191 18.24 -6.27 -13.61
N ASN A 192 17.56 -5.85 -12.55
CA ASN A 192 17.02 -4.49 -12.41
C ASN A 192 17.89 -3.55 -11.56
N GLU A 193 19.11 -3.95 -11.21
CA GLU A 193 19.95 -3.15 -10.31
C GLU A 193 20.19 -1.72 -10.85
N PHE A 194 20.36 -1.61 -12.16
CA PHE A 194 20.58 -0.30 -12.80
C PHE A 194 19.30 0.56 -12.71
N LEU A 195 18.11 0.00 -12.92
CA LEU A 195 16.84 0.71 -12.77
C LEU A 195 16.66 1.21 -11.33
N PHE A 196 16.90 0.38 -10.32
CA PHE A 196 16.76 0.77 -8.93
C PHE A 196 17.75 1.86 -8.51
N ARG A 197 18.99 1.81 -9.02
CA ARG A 197 19.97 2.88 -8.83
C ARG A 197 19.52 4.20 -9.47
N GLN A 198 18.92 4.16 -10.66
CA GLN A 198 18.38 5.34 -11.33
C GLN A 198 17.20 5.94 -10.55
N ILE A 199 16.26 5.11 -10.09
CA ILE A 199 15.15 5.54 -9.25
C ILE A 199 15.69 6.19 -7.97
N SER A 200 16.59 5.53 -7.25
CA SER A 200 17.16 6.04 -6.00
C SER A 200 17.91 7.37 -6.19
N ALA A 201 18.72 7.49 -7.25
CA ALA A 201 19.43 8.71 -7.56
C ALA A 201 18.45 9.87 -7.86
N SER A 202 17.41 9.60 -8.65
CA SER A 202 16.40 10.61 -8.99
C SER A 202 15.62 11.07 -7.75
N ILE A 203 15.20 10.15 -6.88
CA ILE A 203 14.49 10.49 -5.64
C ILE A 203 15.38 11.29 -4.70
N SER A 204 16.64 10.90 -4.54
CA SER A 204 17.60 11.66 -3.73
C SER A 204 17.76 13.09 -4.24
N GLN A 205 17.81 13.26 -5.56
CA GLN A 205 18.02 14.57 -6.19
C GLN A 205 16.77 15.46 -6.15
N PHE A 206 15.58 14.91 -6.45
CA PHE A 206 14.37 15.70 -6.65
C PHE A 206 13.48 15.81 -5.41
N ALA A 207 13.48 14.79 -4.56
CA ALA A 207 12.62 14.73 -3.38
C ALA A 207 13.38 14.76 -2.04
N ASN A 208 14.72 14.84 -2.07
CA ASN A 208 15.56 14.75 -0.88
C ASN A 208 15.15 13.56 0.00
N GLY A 209 14.96 12.41 -0.62
CA GLY A 209 14.41 11.22 0.02
C GLY A 209 15.25 9.97 -0.18
N THR A 210 14.89 8.95 0.56
CA THR A 210 15.43 7.59 0.47
C THR A 210 14.35 6.66 -0.08
N VAL A 211 14.76 5.64 -0.83
CA VAL A 211 13.87 4.63 -1.40
C VAL A 211 14.26 3.26 -0.86
N PHE A 212 13.25 2.50 -0.43
CA PHE A 212 13.39 1.11 -0.03
C PHE A 212 12.59 0.24 -0.99
N PHE A 213 13.16 -0.90 -1.39
CA PHE A 213 12.56 -1.83 -2.34
C PHE A 213 12.39 -3.20 -1.68
N GLY A 214 11.21 -3.78 -1.86
CA GLY A 214 10.90 -5.16 -1.47
C GLY A 214 10.45 -5.96 -2.68
N GLN A 215 11.05 -7.12 -2.91
CA GLN A 215 10.82 -7.96 -4.08
C GLN A 215 10.15 -9.27 -3.71
N SER A 216 9.20 -9.74 -4.52
CA SER A 216 8.60 -11.08 -4.43
C SER A 216 9.53 -12.16 -5.01
N PHE A 217 9.09 -13.42 -4.93
CA PHE A 217 9.54 -14.44 -5.86
C PHE A 217 9.07 -14.16 -7.28
N PHE A 218 9.67 -14.84 -8.26
CA PHE A 218 9.08 -14.93 -9.59
C PHE A 218 7.81 -15.77 -9.57
N PHE A 219 6.84 -15.41 -10.39
CA PHE A 219 5.59 -16.13 -10.54
C PHE A 219 5.18 -16.19 -12.03
N ASP A 220 4.39 -17.20 -12.38
CA ASP A 220 4.00 -17.48 -13.76
C ASP A 220 2.48 -17.40 -13.98
N SER A 221 1.69 -17.27 -12.93
CA SER A 221 0.24 -17.23 -13.01
C SER A 221 -0.33 -15.96 -12.37
N TYR A 222 -1.36 -15.39 -13.00
CA TYR A 222 -2.09 -14.27 -12.42
C TYR A 222 -2.73 -14.62 -11.05
N THR A 223 -3.00 -15.90 -10.77
CA THR A 223 -3.53 -16.36 -9.48
C THR A 223 -2.56 -16.14 -8.34
N ASP A 224 -1.26 -16.11 -8.64
CA ASP A 224 -0.20 -15.94 -7.66
C ASP A 224 0.13 -14.47 -7.38
N PHE A 225 -0.50 -13.56 -8.12
CA PHE A 225 -0.23 -12.13 -8.03
C PHE A 225 -0.46 -11.57 -6.62
N ASN A 226 -1.51 -12.01 -5.93
CA ASN A 226 -1.77 -11.61 -4.55
C ASN A 226 -0.67 -12.09 -3.61
N ILE A 227 -0.23 -13.36 -3.75
CA ILE A 227 0.86 -13.92 -2.95
C ILE A 227 2.15 -13.15 -3.21
N ALA A 228 2.48 -12.91 -4.47
CA ALA A 228 3.66 -12.14 -4.85
C ALA A 228 3.61 -10.71 -4.30
N GLN A 229 2.46 -10.06 -4.30
CA GLN A 229 2.26 -8.72 -3.74
C GLN A 229 2.49 -8.73 -2.22
N GLN A 230 1.98 -9.73 -1.49
CA GLN A 230 2.22 -9.86 -0.05
C GLN A 230 3.70 -10.13 0.25
N GLN A 231 4.38 -10.95 -0.53
CA GLN A 231 5.82 -11.20 -0.41
C GLN A 231 6.62 -9.90 -0.62
N ALA A 232 6.33 -9.15 -1.68
CA ALA A 232 6.99 -7.88 -1.95
C ALA A 232 6.75 -6.85 -0.84
N LEU A 233 5.53 -6.79 -0.29
CA LEU A 233 5.19 -5.92 0.82
C LEU A 233 5.91 -6.32 2.12
N SER A 234 5.98 -7.62 2.44
CA SER A 234 6.71 -8.12 3.60
C SER A 234 8.21 -7.82 3.48
N ALA A 235 8.80 -8.02 2.29
CA ALA A 235 10.18 -7.68 2.01
C ALA A 235 10.44 -6.16 2.15
N LEU A 236 9.55 -5.33 1.63
CA LEU A 236 9.64 -3.86 1.75
C LEU A 236 9.61 -3.41 3.22
N LYS A 237 8.64 -3.88 4.00
CA LYS A 237 8.52 -3.54 5.41
C LYS A 237 9.76 -3.98 6.19
N THR A 238 10.26 -5.18 5.92
CA THR A 238 11.48 -5.70 6.54
C THR A 238 12.70 -4.86 6.16
N CYS A 239 12.83 -4.48 4.89
CA CYS A 239 13.89 -3.59 4.39
C CYS A 239 13.88 -2.24 5.10
N MET A 240 12.70 -1.61 5.23
CA MET A 240 12.52 -0.33 5.92
C MET A 240 12.85 -0.43 7.42
N PHE A 241 12.52 -1.55 8.05
CA PHE A 241 12.80 -1.76 9.46
C PHE A 241 14.31 -1.92 9.74
N TYR A 242 15.00 -2.74 8.95
CA TYR A 242 16.44 -2.95 9.15
C TYR A 242 17.31 -1.78 8.67
N GLN A 243 16.91 -1.09 7.61
CA GLN A 243 17.62 0.05 7.00
C GLN A 243 19.11 -0.23 6.67
N GLN A 244 19.49 -1.50 6.56
CA GLN A 244 20.86 -1.91 6.23
C GLN A 244 21.09 -1.93 4.72
N ASP A 245 20.08 -2.37 3.99
CA ASP A 245 20.07 -2.41 2.53
C ASP A 245 18.93 -1.54 2.00
N SER A 246 19.04 -1.03 0.80
CA SER A 246 17.93 -0.33 0.13
C SER A 246 17.02 -1.28 -0.67
N ILE A 247 17.45 -2.52 -0.89
CA ILE A 247 16.74 -3.54 -1.66
C ILE A 247 16.76 -4.85 -0.88
N LEU A 248 15.59 -5.46 -0.70
CA LEU A 248 15.46 -6.77 -0.08
C LEU A 248 14.54 -7.65 -0.90
N SER A 249 15.02 -8.85 -1.26
CA SER A 249 14.19 -9.89 -1.88
C SER A 249 13.56 -10.77 -0.79
N TYR A 250 12.33 -11.22 -1.01
CA TYR A 250 11.64 -12.13 -0.10
C TYR A 250 12.41 -13.44 0.12
N GLU A 251 13.21 -13.88 -0.87
CA GLU A 251 14.13 -15.02 -0.76
C GLU A 251 15.17 -14.85 0.35
N GLN A 252 15.53 -13.62 0.70
CA GLN A 252 16.53 -13.31 1.72
C GLN A 252 15.93 -13.26 3.13
N ILE A 253 14.62 -13.38 3.25
CA ILE A 253 13.91 -13.38 4.52
C ILE A 253 13.84 -14.82 5.05
N LEU A 254 14.15 -15.03 6.31
CA LEU A 254 14.09 -16.34 6.95
C LEU A 254 12.63 -16.76 7.21
N ASP A 255 11.92 -17.18 6.15
CA ASP A 255 10.48 -17.51 6.22
C ASP A 255 10.21 -18.80 7.00
N ASN A 256 11.15 -19.76 6.98
CA ASN A 256 10.97 -21.08 7.58
C ASN A 256 11.50 -21.22 9.01
N SER A 257 12.13 -20.20 9.57
CA SER A 257 12.66 -20.23 10.94
C SER A 257 11.68 -19.54 11.89
N VAL A 258 11.31 -20.22 12.95
CA VAL A 258 10.45 -19.63 13.99
C VAL A 258 11.34 -18.83 14.93
N LEU A 259 11.14 -17.51 14.98
CA LEU A 259 11.80 -16.64 15.94
C LEU A 259 11.06 -16.75 17.28
N GLN A 260 11.70 -17.39 18.27
CA GLN A 260 11.14 -17.65 19.60
C GLN A 260 12.17 -17.40 20.68
N ILE A 261 11.71 -16.99 21.86
CA ILE A 261 12.55 -16.96 23.06
C ILE A 261 12.62 -18.36 23.63
N SER A 262 13.85 -18.89 23.77
CA SER A 262 14.02 -20.20 24.38
C SER A 262 13.61 -20.16 25.87
N ARG A 263 13.16 -21.27 26.42
CA ARG A 263 12.82 -21.37 27.87
C ARG A 263 14.00 -21.03 28.77
N GLU A 264 15.21 -21.23 28.33
CA GLU A 264 16.43 -20.87 29.07
C GLU A 264 16.62 -19.34 29.08
N ASN A 265 16.48 -18.70 27.94
CA ASN A 265 16.56 -17.25 27.78
C ASN A 265 15.43 -16.55 28.55
N GLU A 266 14.21 -17.09 28.50
CA GLU A 266 13.07 -16.61 29.29
C GLU A 266 13.39 -16.60 30.80
N LYS A 267 13.93 -17.71 31.31
CA LYS A 267 14.34 -17.81 32.74
C LYS A 267 15.46 -16.83 33.08
N THR A 268 16.45 -16.69 32.22
CA THR A 268 17.60 -15.80 32.44
C THR A 268 17.12 -14.35 32.48
N LEU A 269 16.29 -13.94 31.53
CA LEU A 269 15.68 -12.62 31.50
C LEU A 269 14.80 -12.38 32.74
N HIS A 270 13.96 -13.34 33.11
CA HIS A 270 13.13 -13.24 34.31
C HIS A 270 13.96 -13.01 35.58
N ILE A 271 15.07 -13.75 35.75
CA ILE A 271 15.98 -13.58 36.89
C ILE A 271 16.67 -12.20 36.85
N ALA A 272 17.11 -11.75 35.68
CA ALA A 272 17.74 -10.45 35.51
C ALA A 272 16.78 -9.33 35.90
N LEU A 273 15.58 -9.30 35.35
CA LEU A 273 14.54 -8.32 35.69
C LEU A 273 14.13 -8.37 37.16
N ALA A 274 14.01 -9.55 37.75
CA ALA A 274 13.63 -9.75 39.15
C ALA A 274 14.72 -9.28 40.13
N SER A 275 16.00 -9.22 39.71
CA SER A 275 17.13 -8.82 40.53
C SER A 275 17.22 -7.30 40.77
N ARG A 276 16.48 -6.49 40.01
CA ARG A 276 16.56 -5.00 39.97
C ARG A 276 17.95 -4.46 39.58
N ASP A 277 18.71 -5.25 38.87
CA ASP A 277 19.99 -4.86 38.30
C ASP A 277 19.77 -4.40 36.87
N ALA A 278 19.79 -3.08 36.66
CA ALA A 278 19.52 -2.48 35.36
C ALA A 278 20.53 -2.95 34.29
N ASP A 279 21.83 -2.95 34.64
CA ASP A 279 22.89 -3.32 33.70
C ASP A 279 22.73 -4.78 33.23
N LYS A 280 22.39 -5.67 34.17
CA LYS A 280 22.14 -7.07 33.87
C LYS A 280 20.90 -7.26 32.98
N SER A 281 19.83 -6.54 33.28
CA SER A 281 18.58 -6.57 32.50
C SER A 281 18.79 -6.05 31.09
N ILE A 282 19.48 -4.93 30.92
CA ILE A 282 19.83 -4.32 29.63
C ILE A 282 20.70 -5.28 28.80
N ASN A 283 21.69 -5.91 29.41
CA ASN A 283 22.58 -6.86 28.72
C ASN A 283 21.79 -8.07 28.20
N GLU A 284 20.89 -8.64 29.00
CA GLU A 284 20.05 -9.76 28.57
C GLU A 284 19.07 -9.38 27.44
N ILE A 285 18.36 -8.26 27.58
CA ILE A 285 17.46 -7.74 26.54
C ILE A 285 18.25 -7.49 25.25
N THR A 286 19.39 -6.82 25.33
CA THR A 286 20.24 -6.55 24.17
C THR A 286 20.74 -7.84 23.52
N SER A 287 21.08 -8.86 24.30
CA SER A 287 21.48 -10.16 23.79
C SER A 287 20.34 -10.83 23.00
N LEU A 288 19.13 -10.78 23.53
CA LEU A 288 17.94 -11.34 22.86
C LEU A 288 17.61 -10.58 21.56
N LEU A 289 17.69 -9.26 21.58
CA LEU A 289 17.45 -8.43 20.39
C LEU A 289 18.53 -8.60 19.31
N ARG A 290 19.77 -8.97 19.68
CA ARG A 290 20.84 -9.26 18.71
C ARG A 290 20.51 -10.45 17.78
N VAL A 291 19.69 -11.39 18.21
CA VAL A 291 19.21 -12.49 17.35
C VAL A 291 18.44 -11.94 16.15
N VAL A 292 17.62 -10.91 16.40
CA VAL A 292 16.86 -10.25 15.35
C VAL A 292 17.76 -9.47 14.38
N ILE A 293 18.86 -8.88 14.87
CA ILE A 293 19.80 -8.10 14.02
C ILE A 293 20.53 -8.99 13.02
N ASN A 294 20.94 -10.16 13.45
CA ASN A 294 21.85 -11.01 12.69
C ASN A 294 21.14 -11.80 11.58
N ALA A 295 19.81 -11.80 11.55
CA ALA A 295 19.01 -12.51 10.57
C ALA A 295 17.83 -11.64 10.14
N LYS A 296 17.48 -11.68 8.83
CA LYS A 296 16.40 -10.90 8.25
C LYS A 296 15.07 -11.64 8.41
N TYR A 297 14.47 -11.56 9.57
CA TYR A 297 13.15 -12.14 9.83
C TYR A 297 12.02 -11.28 9.24
N PRO A 298 10.90 -11.88 8.81
CA PRO A 298 9.68 -11.15 8.48
C PRO A 298 9.23 -10.26 9.65
N LEU A 299 8.70 -9.09 9.34
CA LEU A 299 8.31 -8.11 10.35
C LEU A 299 7.27 -8.67 11.33
N GLU A 300 6.37 -9.53 10.86
CA GLU A 300 5.34 -10.18 11.66
C GLU A 300 5.95 -11.12 12.72
N GLN A 301 7.05 -11.82 12.40
CA GLN A 301 7.76 -12.65 13.37
C GLN A 301 8.51 -11.80 14.39
N ILE A 302 9.10 -10.69 13.95
CA ILE A 302 9.75 -9.73 14.84
C ILE A 302 8.73 -9.18 15.84
N GLN A 303 7.55 -8.78 15.37
CA GLN A 303 6.49 -8.29 16.24
C GLN A 303 6.08 -9.33 17.28
N SER A 304 5.83 -10.57 16.86
CA SER A 304 5.50 -11.66 17.79
C SER A 304 6.60 -11.89 18.84
N TYR A 305 7.86 -11.78 18.46
CA TYR A 305 9.00 -11.92 19.36
C TYR A 305 9.09 -10.76 20.38
N LEU A 306 8.82 -9.54 19.94
CA LEU A 306 8.77 -8.38 20.83
C LEU A 306 7.59 -8.45 21.80
N ASP A 307 6.45 -8.95 21.37
CA ASP A 307 5.28 -9.21 22.20
C ASP A 307 5.59 -10.26 23.28
N GLU A 308 6.34 -11.30 22.95
CA GLU A 308 6.80 -12.32 23.90
C GLU A 308 7.75 -11.70 24.94
N LEU A 309 8.73 -10.90 24.53
CA LEU A 309 9.61 -10.14 25.44
C LEU A 309 8.81 -9.26 26.40
N LEU A 310 7.84 -8.53 25.88
CA LEU A 310 6.97 -7.69 26.68
C LEU A 310 6.15 -8.49 27.71
N SER A 311 5.64 -9.65 27.31
CA SER A 311 4.88 -10.53 28.20
C SER A 311 5.69 -11.02 29.39
N ILE A 312 6.98 -11.33 29.19
CA ILE A 312 7.91 -11.69 30.28
C ILE A 312 8.09 -10.51 31.22
N TYR A 313 8.31 -9.32 30.69
CA TYR A 313 8.45 -8.09 31.48
C TYR A 313 7.23 -7.79 32.33
N ILE A 314 6.02 -7.92 31.75
CA ILE A 314 4.74 -7.74 32.46
C ILE A 314 4.60 -8.75 33.58
N SER A 315 4.96 -10.01 33.36
CA SER A 315 4.88 -11.07 34.35
C SER A 315 5.73 -10.75 35.58
N VAL A 316 7.01 -10.38 35.35
CA VAL A 316 7.94 -10.00 36.43
C VAL A 316 7.45 -8.75 37.17
N SER A 317 6.96 -7.75 36.45
CA SER A 317 6.46 -6.51 37.03
C SER A 317 5.27 -6.73 37.96
N ARG A 318 4.36 -7.63 37.61
CA ARG A 318 3.24 -8.04 38.45
C ARG A 318 3.70 -8.79 39.70
N GLU A 319 4.65 -9.73 39.58
CA GLU A 319 5.20 -10.46 40.72
C GLU A 319 5.92 -9.56 41.71
N LYS A 320 6.58 -8.52 41.24
CA LYS A 320 7.40 -7.60 42.05
C LYS A 320 6.67 -6.30 42.42
N ASN A 321 5.39 -6.15 42.04
CA ASN A 321 4.56 -4.97 42.28
C ASN A 321 5.18 -3.67 41.69
N PHE A 322 5.75 -3.74 40.50
CA PHE A 322 6.20 -2.55 39.78
C PHE A 322 5.04 -1.85 39.10
N SER A 323 5.05 -0.51 39.11
CA SER A 323 4.05 0.27 38.36
C SER A 323 4.46 0.37 36.89
N VAL A 324 3.75 -0.35 36.04
CA VAL A 324 3.98 -0.34 34.56
C VAL A 324 3.10 0.65 33.82
N LYS A 325 2.33 1.47 34.53
CA LYS A 325 1.28 2.31 33.94
C LYS A 325 1.80 3.37 32.95
N HIS A 326 2.98 3.94 33.19
CA HIS A 326 3.59 4.96 32.32
C HIS A 326 4.26 4.36 31.08
N LEU A 327 4.76 3.15 31.19
CA LEU A 327 5.48 2.46 30.13
C LEU A 327 4.51 1.95 29.03
N PHE A 328 3.30 1.53 29.44
CA PHE A 328 2.34 0.91 28.55
C PHE A 328 1.75 1.85 27.50
N GLN A 329 1.49 3.12 27.81
CA GLN A 329 0.79 4.00 26.89
C GLN A 329 1.61 4.39 25.67
N ASN A 330 2.89 4.70 25.85
CA ASN A 330 3.77 5.12 24.74
C ASN A 330 4.31 3.92 23.92
N TYR A 331 4.30 2.73 24.52
CA TYR A 331 4.95 1.56 23.97
C TYR A 331 3.95 0.63 23.22
N LEU A 332 2.76 0.44 23.76
CA LEU A 332 1.74 -0.38 23.10
C LEU A 332 1.36 0.17 21.73
N ASP A 333 1.35 1.49 21.57
CA ASP A 333 1.07 2.12 20.29
C ASP A 333 2.16 1.79 19.27
N LYS A 334 3.43 1.80 19.66
CA LYS A 334 4.56 1.47 18.77
C LYS A 334 4.68 -0.04 18.49
N ILE A 335 4.39 -0.91 19.45
CA ILE A 335 4.44 -2.38 19.22
C ILE A 335 3.24 -2.87 18.44
N ASN A 336 2.05 -2.34 18.69
CA ASN A 336 0.87 -2.67 17.90
C ASN A 336 1.02 -2.29 16.42
N ASP A 337 1.89 -1.33 16.13
CA ASP A 337 2.29 -0.98 14.77
C ASP A 337 3.81 -0.79 14.70
N ILE A 338 4.52 -1.89 14.44
CA ILE A 338 5.98 -1.91 14.31
C ILE A 338 6.48 -0.97 13.19
N SER A 339 5.61 -0.53 12.29
CA SER A 339 5.92 0.48 11.26
C SER A 339 6.17 1.87 11.85
N LEU A 340 5.77 2.11 13.10
CA LEU A 340 6.04 3.37 13.83
C LEU A 340 7.46 3.46 14.39
N PHE A 341 8.22 2.36 14.40
CA PHE A 341 9.65 2.43 14.71
C PHE A 341 10.43 3.02 13.53
N HIS A 342 11.24 4.02 13.81
CA HIS A 342 12.19 4.60 12.85
C HIS A 342 13.42 3.70 12.66
N GLY A 343 13.17 2.42 12.39
CA GLY A 343 14.17 1.41 12.21
C GLY A 343 14.49 0.63 13.50
N PHE A 344 15.36 -0.38 13.31
CA PHE A 344 15.71 -1.33 14.37
C PHE A 344 16.38 -0.66 15.59
N SER A 345 17.19 0.38 15.38
CA SER A 345 17.84 1.11 16.47
C SER A 345 16.85 1.81 17.40
N ASP A 346 15.77 2.37 16.87
CA ASP A 346 14.70 2.97 17.68
C ASP A 346 13.94 1.91 18.48
N CYS A 347 13.77 0.73 17.91
CA CYS A 347 13.19 -0.42 18.61
C CYS A 347 14.05 -0.84 19.81
N ILE A 348 15.38 -1.00 19.64
CA ILE A 348 16.30 -1.33 20.75
C ILE A 348 16.22 -0.27 21.84
N ASN A 349 16.36 1.01 21.48
CA ASN A 349 16.36 2.10 22.46
C ASN A 349 15.05 2.11 23.26
N THR A 350 13.93 1.89 22.59
CA THR A 350 12.61 1.81 23.26
C THR A 350 12.58 0.69 24.29
N PHE A 351 13.17 -0.47 24.03
CA PHE A 351 13.27 -1.58 25.00
C PHE A 351 14.28 -1.38 26.10
N VAL A 352 15.36 -0.65 25.84
CA VAL A 352 16.41 -0.36 26.83
C VAL A 352 15.99 0.75 27.79
N ASP A 353 15.19 1.71 27.33
CA ASP A 353 14.66 2.81 28.17
C ASP A 353 13.56 2.34 29.13
N PHE A 354 13.12 1.08 29.00
CA PHE A 354 12.22 0.40 29.93
C PHE A 354 12.94 -0.12 31.17
#